data_bbf6b37b437612a9bc3894687c4f939b
#
_entry.id   bbf6b37b437612a9bc3894687c4f939b
#
_cell.length_a   1.000
_cell.length_b   1.000
_cell.length_c   1.000
_cell.angle_alpha   90.00
_cell.angle_beta   90.00
_cell.angle_gamma   90.00
#
_symmetry.space_group_name_H-M   'P 1'
#
loop_
_entity.id
_entity.type
_entity.pdbx_description
1 polymer ?
#
loop_
_entity_poly.entity_id
_entity_poly.type
_entity_poly.pdbx_seq_one_letter_code
_entity_poly.pdbx_strand_id
1 'polypeptide(L)'
;MKYMITLYVITVGMFTYCTINLEEQVKGLESEKASYEHALNFQKEQCYFTVQDLQLKIDSLEKKIELFDFKVDFNFLDVLDAIIEVESNGNDSAYRADEDAVGCLQIRQTMVDDVNRILNKKNKTIRYSYEDRWNREKSIEMFTIACNYYNWNTVEKMSRNWNGGPRGINKPATLPYLEKVEEVLACN
;
A
#
# COMPACT_ATOMS: atom_id res chain seq x y z
N MET A 1 -82.69 -18.16 -30.19
CA MET A 1 -81.48 -18.85 -30.63
C MET A 1 -80.38 -17.88 -31.13
N LYS A 2 -80.67 -16.93 -32.04
CA LYS A 2 -79.69 -15.99 -32.54
C LYS A 2 -78.95 -15.16 -31.43
N TYR A 3 -79.66 -14.62 -30.45
CA TYR A 3 -79.06 -13.81 -29.37
C TYR A 3 -78.13 -14.61 -28.45
N MET A 4 -78.45 -15.91 -28.20
CA MET A 4 -77.57 -16.79 -27.40
C MET A 4 -76.22 -17.05 -28.11
N ILE A 5 -76.26 -17.25 -29.41
CA ILE A 5 -75.03 -17.47 -30.21
C ILE A 5 -74.19 -16.22 -30.24
N THR A 6 -74.80 -15.01 -30.39
CA THR A 6 -74.05 -13.72 -30.38
C THR A 6 -73.43 -13.48 -29.01
N LEU A 7 -74.12 -13.74 -27.92
CA LEU A 7 -73.55 -13.56 -26.57
C LEU A 7 -72.35 -14.53 -26.34
N TYR A 8 -72.47 -15.78 -26.78
CA TYR A 8 -71.41 -16.77 -26.69
C TYR A 8 -70.14 -16.36 -27.47
N VAL A 9 -70.30 -15.85 -28.69
CA VAL A 9 -69.15 -15.36 -29.52
C VAL A 9 -68.48 -14.17 -28.86
N ILE A 10 -69.22 -13.23 -28.27
CA ILE A 10 -68.65 -12.05 -27.55
C ILE A 10 -67.90 -12.51 -26.32
N THR A 11 -68.44 -13.43 -25.51
CA THR A 11 -67.76 -13.91 -24.28
C THR A 11 -66.50 -14.70 -24.61
N VAL A 12 -66.48 -15.55 -25.62
CA VAL A 12 -65.30 -16.27 -26.08
C VAL A 12 -64.26 -15.27 -26.63
N GLY A 13 -64.65 -14.28 -27.42
CA GLY A 13 -63.77 -13.25 -27.95
C GLY A 13 -63.11 -12.40 -26.85
N MET A 14 -63.88 -12.01 -25.80
CA MET A 14 -63.33 -11.32 -24.65
C MET A 14 -62.35 -12.18 -23.83
N PHE A 15 -62.68 -13.47 -23.69
CA PHE A 15 -61.79 -14.39 -22.95
C PHE A 15 -60.46 -14.60 -23.67
N THR A 16 -60.51 -14.81 -25.01
CA THR A 16 -59.29 -14.93 -25.82
C THR A 16 -58.47 -13.63 -25.83
N TYR A 17 -59.08 -12.46 -25.88
CA TYR A 17 -58.41 -11.19 -25.80
C TYR A 17 -57.70 -11.00 -24.42
N CYS A 18 -58.38 -11.33 -23.33
CA CYS A 18 -57.78 -11.27 -21.99
C CYS A 18 -56.60 -12.24 -21.82
N THR A 19 -56.68 -13.46 -22.38
CA THR A 19 -55.59 -14.44 -22.32
C THR A 19 -54.36 -13.97 -23.08
N ILE A 20 -54.52 -13.43 -24.28
CA ILE A 20 -53.44 -12.90 -25.08
C ILE A 20 -52.75 -11.72 -24.36
N ASN A 21 -53.55 -10.81 -23.79
CA ASN A 21 -53.00 -9.66 -23.08
C ASN A 21 -52.22 -10.08 -21.81
N LEU A 22 -52.70 -11.09 -21.08
CA LEU A 22 -51.99 -11.66 -19.93
C LEU A 22 -50.69 -12.35 -20.35
N GLU A 23 -50.67 -13.08 -21.45
CA GLU A 23 -49.43 -13.70 -21.98
C GLU A 23 -48.37 -12.66 -22.36
N GLU A 24 -48.77 -11.54 -22.98
CA GLU A 24 -47.87 -10.46 -23.32
C GLU A 24 -47.29 -9.77 -22.05
N GLN A 25 -48.12 -9.54 -21.02
CA GLN A 25 -47.65 -9.01 -19.74
C GLN A 25 -46.68 -9.96 -19.03
N VAL A 26 -46.95 -11.26 -19.02
CA VAL A 26 -46.05 -12.27 -18.45
C VAL A 26 -44.73 -12.28 -19.17
N LYS A 27 -44.68 -12.26 -20.51
CA LYS A 27 -43.46 -12.17 -21.30
C LYS A 27 -42.67 -10.89 -21.01
N GLY A 28 -43.36 -9.76 -20.82
CA GLY A 28 -42.74 -8.50 -20.42
C GLY A 28 -42.02 -8.60 -19.06
N LEU A 29 -42.73 -9.17 -18.07
CA LEU A 29 -42.16 -9.37 -16.74
C LEU A 29 -40.99 -10.37 -16.71
N GLU A 30 -41.04 -11.43 -17.51
CA GLU A 30 -39.93 -12.39 -17.65
C GLU A 30 -38.69 -11.73 -18.27
N SER A 31 -38.88 -10.87 -19.28
CA SER A 31 -37.80 -10.11 -19.87
C SER A 31 -37.16 -9.12 -18.87
N GLU A 32 -37.99 -8.42 -18.11
CA GLU A 32 -37.51 -7.50 -17.06
C GLU A 32 -36.75 -8.25 -15.97
N LYS A 33 -37.26 -9.38 -15.50
CA LYS A 33 -36.60 -10.26 -14.55
C LYS A 33 -35.24 -10.72 -15.05
N ALA A 34 -35.14 -11.16 -16.31
CA ALA A 34 -33.86 -11.55 -16.91
C ALA A 34 -32.84 -10.40 -16.94
N SER A 35 -33.31 -9.18 -17.21
CA SER A 35 -32.46 -7.98 -17.17
C SER A 35 -31.93 -7.68 -15.77
N TYR A 36 -32.79 -7.79 -14.75
CA TYR A 36 -32.37 -7.60 -13.35
C TYR A 36 -31.37 -8.68 -12.89
N GLU A 37 -31.60 -9.94 -13.26
CA GLU A 37 -30.67 -11.04 -12.95
C GLU A 37 -29.28 -10.81 -13.58
N HIS A 38 -29.24 -10.34 -14.83
CA HIS A 38 -28.00 -10.00 -15.50
C HIS A 38 -27.28 -8.84 -14.82
N ALA A 39 -27.98 -7.76 -14.47
CA ALA A 39 -27.42 -6.62 -13.74
C ALA A 39 -26.88 -7.03 -12.36
N LEU A 40 -27.60 -7.87 -11.63
CA LEU A 40 -27.19 -8.39 -10.33
C LEU A 40 -25.92 -9.25 -10.43
N ASN A 41 -25.82 -10.10 -11.45
CA ASN A 41 -24.64 -10.93 -11.68
C ASN A 41 -23.42 -10.06 -12.03
N PHE A 42 -23.61 -9.06 -12.88
CA PHE A 42 -22.55 -8.08 -13.19
C PHE A 42 -22.06 -7.36 -11.95
N GLN A 43 -22.96 -6.90 -11.07
CA GLN A 43 -22.55 -6.27 -9.81
C GLN A 43 -21.79 -7.22 -8.89
N LYS A 44 -22.21 -8.49 -8.81
CA LYS A 44 -21.51 -9.52 -8.02
C LYS A 44 -20.09 -9.74 -8.54
N GLU A 45 -19.88 -9.81 -9.85
CA GLU A 45 -18.55 -9.94 -10.45
C GLU A 45 -17.68 -8.72 -10.14
N GLN A 46 -18.20 -7.50 -10.24
CA GLN A 46 -17.47 -6.28 -9.89
C GLN A 46 -17.07 -6.25 -8.41
N CYS A 47 -17.98 -6.64 -7.50
CA CYS A 47 -17.67 -6.78 -6.09
C CYS A 47 -16.56 -7.82 -5.84
N TYR A 48 -16.61 -8.96 -6.53
CA TYR A 48 -15.62 -10.01 -6.38
C TYR A 48 -14.21 -9.54 -6.78
N PHE A 49 -14.08 -8.86 -7.93
CA PHE A 49 -12.81 -8.27 -8.36
C PHE A 49 -12.28 -7.21 -7.38
N THR A 50 -13.18 -6.38 -6.84
CA THR A 50 -12.79 -5.37 -5.84
C THR A 50 -12.27 -6.02 -4.56
N VAL A 51 -12.91 -7.07 -4.08
CA VAL A 51 -12.49 -7.82 -2.89
C VAL A 51 -11.12 -8.48 -3.11
N GLN A 52 -10.89 -9.06 -4.28
CA GLN A 52 -9.60 -9.65 -4.61
C GLN A 52 -8.47 -8.60 -4.65
N ASP A 53 -8.71 -7.42 -5.26
CA ASP A 53 -7.72 -6.33 -5.29
C ASP A 53 -7.40 -5.83 -3.87
N LEU A 54 -8.41 -5.68 -3.02
CA LEU A 54 -8.21 -5.32 -1.62
C LEU A 54 -7.43 -6.38 -0.85
N GLN A 55 -7.69 -7.67 -1.09
CA GLN A 55 -6.95 -8.74 -0.44
C GLN A 55 -5.47 -8.72 -0.83
N LEU A 56 -5.16 -8.54 -2.10
CA LEU A 56 -3.77 -8.40 -2.57
C LEU A 56 -3.07 -7.19 -1.92
N LYS A 57 -3.78 -6.09 -1.72
CA LYS A 57 -3.26 -4.91 -1.00
C LYS A 57 -3.01 -5.22 0.47
N ILE A 58 -3.92 -5.93 1.14
CA ILE A 58 -3.76 -6.36 2.53
C ILE A 58 -2.52 -7.26 2.66
N ASP A 59 -2.40 -8.29 1.82
CA ASP A 59 -1.25 -9.21 1.85
C ASP A 59 0.08 -8.46 1.62
N SER A 60 0.07 -7.45 0.73
CA SER A 60 1.22 -6.57 0.49
C SER A 60 1.58 -5.73 1.72
N LEU A 61 0.57 -5.18 2.42
CA LEU A 61 0.75 -4.39 3.63
C LEU A 61 1.21 -5.26 4.80
N GLU A 62 0.62 -6.44 4.99
CA GLU A 62 1.04 -7.41 6.01
C GLU A 62 2.51 -7.81 5.82
N LYS A 63 2.91 -8.07 4.56
CA LYS A 63 4.30 -8.36 4.22
C LYS A 63 5.24 -7.19 4.52
N LYS A 64 4.78 -5.94 4.33
CA LYS A 64 5.51 -4.74 4.77
C LYS A 64 5.60 -4.68 6.29
N ILE A 65 4.51 -4.90 7.02
CA ILE A 65 4.49 -4.91 8.50
C ILE A 65 5.44 -5.97 9.06
N GLU A 66 5.52 -7.17 8.47
CA GLU A 66 6.49 -8.20 8.88
C GLU A 66 7.96 -7.79 8.70
N LEU A 67 8.25 -6.86 7.76
CA LEU A 67 9.58 -6.26 7.64
C LEU A 67 9.87 -5.28 8.78
N PHE A 68 8.83 -4.66 9.32
CA PHE A 68 8.86 -3.67 10.38
C PHE A 68 8.48 -4.29 11.75
N ASP A 69 9.08 -5.42 12.15
CA ASP A 69 8.93 -6.01 13.49
C ASP A 69 9.61 -5.11 14.56
N PHE A 70 9.24 -3.82 14.51
CA PHE A 70 9.75 -2.76 15.35
C PHE A 70 8.58 -2.14 16.14
N LYS A 71 8.65 -2.21 17.46
CA LYS A 71 7.85 -1.30 18.28
C LYS A 71 8.34 0.11 17.95
N VAL A 72 7.59 0.81 17.11
CA VAL A 72 7.80 2.23 16.85
C VAL A 72 7.60 2.94 18.18
N ASP A 73 8.70 3.24 18.85
CA ASP A 73 8.67 4.19 19.94
C ASP A 73 8.30 5.54 19.33
N PHE A 74 7.45 6.32 19.97
CA PHE A 74 6.89 7.58 19.46
C PHE A 74 7.96 8.53 18.86
N ASN A 75 9.19 8.41 19.32
CA ASN A 75 10.34 9.20 18.86
C ASN A 75 11.04 8.69 17.60
N PHE A 76 10.67 7.55 17.03
CA PHE A 76 11.39 7.00 15.85
C PHE A 76 11.21 7.85 14.61
N LEU A 77 9.97 8.27 14.32
CA LEU A 77 9.65 9.07 13.14
C LEU A 77 10.28 10.48 13.24
N ASP A 78 10.22 11.08 14.41
CA ASP A 78 10.84 12.41 14.63
C ASP A 78 12.34 12.36 14.39
N VAL A 79 13.02 11.31 14.88
CA VAL A 79 14.48 11.13 14.66
C VAL A 79 14.79 10.83 13.19
N LEU A 80 13.96 10.03 12.51
CA LEU A 80 14.10 9.77 11.08
C LEU A 80 13.99 11.07 10.27
N ASP A 81 12.97 11.89 10.55
CA ASP A 81 12.76 13.16 9.86
C ASP A 81 13.90 14.14 10.13
N ALA A 82 14.41 14.20 11.37
CA ALA A 82 15.58 14.99 11.69
C ALA A 82 16.86 14.52 10.95
N ILE A 83 17.05 13.21 10.81
CA ILE A 83 18.16 12.66 10.01
C ILE A 83 18.00 13.04 8.54
N ILE A 84 16.80 12.92 7.96
CA ILE A 84 16.52 13.33 6.58
C ILE A 84 16.83 14.81 6.37
N GLU A 85 16.44 15.65 7.32
CA GLU A 85 16.74 17.09 7.27
C GLU A 85 18.25 17.35 7.28
N VAL A 86 19.01 16.71 8.18
CA VAL A 86 20.48 16.85 8.27
C VAL A 86 21.19 16.34 7.02
N GLU A 87 20.70 15.24 6.40
CA GLU A 87 21.35 14.63 5.23
C GLU A 87 21.11 15.40 3.94
N SER A 88 19.91 15.93 3.73
CA SER A 88 19.50 16.44 2.42
C SER A 88 18.55 17.64 2.44
N ASN A 89 18.17 18.19 3.61
CA ASN A 89 17.05 19.13 3.75
C ASN A 89 15.75 18.55 3.15
N GLY A 90 15.51 17.26 3.32
CA GLY A 90 14.33 16.59 2.78
C GLY A 90 14.34 16.37 1.26
N ASN A 91 15.45 16.62 0.55
CA ASN A 91 15.53 16.52 -0.91
C ASN A 91 15.76 15.07 -1.38
N ASP A 92 14.74 14.49 -2.04
CA ASP A 92 14.82 13.13 -2.58
C ASP A 92 15.78 12.98 -3.76
N SER A 93 16.14 14.08 -4.41
CA SER A 93 17.06 14.11 -5.55
C SER A 93 18.48 14.56 -5.16
N ALA A 94 18.77 14.62 -3.85
CA ALA A 94 20.11 14.99 -3.39
C ALA A 94 21.14 13.93 -3.82
N TYR A 95 22.31 14.42 -4.30
CA TYR A 95 23.41 13.57 -4.73
C TYR A 95 24.74 14.14 -4.30
N ARG A 96 25.54 13.32 -3.64
CA ARG A 96 26.93 13.64 -3.26
C ARG A 96 27.87 12.71 -4.02
N ALA A 97 28.52 13.26 -5.05
CA ALA A 97 29.29 12.49 -6.02
C ALA A 97 30.56 11.85 -5.43
N ASP A 98 31.20 12.50 -4.45
CA ASP A 98 32.41 12.03 -3.78
C ASP A 98 32.20 10.75 -2.96
N GLU A 99 30.98 10.51 -2.51
CA GLU A 99 30.64 9.37 -1.68
C GLU A 99 29.63 8.42 -2.37
N ASP A 100 29.16 8.74 -3.57
CA ASP A 100 28.02 8.10 -4.23
C ASP A 100 26.82 7.94 -3.27
N ALA A 101 26.54 9.02 -2.50
CA ALA A 101 25.43 9.08 -1.58
C ALA A 101 24.24 9.76 -2.23
N VAL A 102 23.04 9.13 -2.19
CA VAL A 102 21.88 9.60 -2.94
C VAL A 102 20.61 9.60 -2.12
N GLY A 103 19.66 10.46 -2.53
CA GLY A 103 18.31 10.52 -2.00
C GLY A 103 18.21 11.25 -0.65
N CYS A 104 17.01 11.24 -0.08
CA CYS A 104 16.72 11.97 1.17
C CYS A 104 17.59 11.55 2.35
N LEU A 105 18.02 10.30 2.41
CA LEU A 105 18.84 9.72 3.47
C LEU A 105 20.32 9.59 3.08
N GLN A 106 20.75 10.09 1.91
CA GLN A 106 22.11 10.01 1.42
C GLN A 106 22.69 8.58 1.50
N ILE A 107 21.91 7.61 1.00
CA ILE A 107 22.27 6.20 1.06
C ILE A 107 23.39 5.88 0.08
N ARG A 108 24.43 5.21 0.55
CA ARG A 108 25.52 4.66 -0.26
C ARG A 108 25.22 3.23 -0.71
N GLN A 109 25.87 2.76 -1.78
CA GLN A 109 25.71 1.37 -2.28
C GLN A 109 26.00 0.33 -1.19
N THR A 110 26.99 0.55 -0.35
CA THR A 110 27.34 -0.34 0.76
C THR A 110 26.20 -0.56 1.74
N MET A 111 25.31 0.42 1.90
CA MET A 111 24.12 0.29 2.74
C MET A 111 23.08 -0.62 2.08
N VAL A 112 22.87 -0.52 0.78
CA VAL A 112 22.00 -1.41 0.01
C VAL A 112 22.47 -2.86 0.13
N ASP A 113 23.77 -3.07 -0.03
CA ASP A 113 24.40 -4.40 0.10
C ASP A 113 24.19 -4.98 1.50
N ASP A 114 24.36 -4.16 2.54
CA ASP A 114 24.17 -4.56 3.92
C ASP A 114 22.71 -4.92 4.23
N VAL A 115 21.76 -4.10 3.76
CA VAL A 115 20.32 -4.38 3.89
C VAL A 115 19.95 -5.69 3.17
N ASN A 116 20.42 -5.90 1.96
CA ASN A 116 20.20 -7.15 1.22
C ASN A 116 20.80 -8.36 1.94
N ARG A 117 21.97 -8.20 2.56
CA ARG A 117 22.60 -9.22 3.40
C ARG A 117 21.73 -9.56 4.63
N ILE A 118 21.20 -8.53 5.29
CA ILE A 118 20.29 -8.66 6.45
C ILE A 118 19.03 -9.43 6.04
N LEU A 119 18.40 -9.03 4.95
CA LEU A 119 17.21 -9.67 4.41
C LEU A 119 17.45 -11.14 4.05
N ASN A 120 18.60 -11.42 3.42
CA ASN A 120 18.99 -12.81 3.12
C ASN A 120 19.13 -13.65 4.40
N LYS A 121 19.77 -13.12 5.44
CA LYS A 121 19.94 -13.79 6.73
C LYS A 121 18.61 -14.05 7.44
N LYS A 122 17.62 -13.17 7.21
CA LYS A 122 16.24 -13.31 7.74
C LYS A 122 15.33 -14.14 6.80
N ASN A 123 15.85 -14.78 5.75
CA ASN A 123 15.10 -15.54 4.75
C ASN A 123 13.96 -14.75 4.08
N LYS A 124 14.12 -13.43 3.95
CA LYS A 124 13.16 -12.58 3.23
C LYS A 124 13.47 -12.57 1.73
N THR A 125 12.42 -12.53 0.89
CA THR A 125 12.53 -12.55 -0.58
C THR A 125 12.77 -11.19 -1.21
N ILE A 126 12.42 -10.11 -0.50
CA ILE A 126 12.60 -8.72 -0.96
C ILE A 126 14.09 -8.43 -1.12
N ARG A 127 14.45 -7.70 -2.19
CA ARG A 127 15.79 -7.18 -2.44
C ARG A 127 15.69 -5.76 -2.97
N TYR A 128 16.64 -4.91 -2.58
CA TYR A 128 16.78 -3.55 -3.06
C TYR A 128 17.88 -3.47 -4.10
N SER A 129 17.65 -2.67 -5.14
CA SER A 129 18.64 -2.27 -6.13
C SER A 129 19.33 -0.96 -5.72
N TYR A 130 20.43 -0.60 -6.36
CA TYR A 130 21.07 0.70 -6.12
C TYR A 130 20.19 1.89 -6.54
N GLU A 131 19.33 1.71 -7.54
CA GLU A 131 18.38 2.72 -7.98
C GLU A 131 17.28 3.01 -6.94
N ASP A 132 16.98 2.06 -6.06
CA ASP A 132 15.98 2.22 -5.01
C ASP A 132 16.35 3.29 -3.97
N ARG A 133 17.61 3.71 -3.92
CA ARG A 133 18.12 4.80 -3.07
C ARG A 133 17.52 6.18 -3.41
N TRP A 134 17.02 6.36 -4.65
CA TRP A 134 16.37 7.59 -5.11
C TRP A 134 14.88 7.65 -4.70
N ASN A 135 14.32 6.55 -4.26
CA ASN A 135 12.94 6.49 -3.81
C ASN A 135 12.87 6.67 -2.28
N ARG A 136 12.17 7.73 -1.84
CA ARG A 136 12.04 8.07 -0.41
C ARG A 136 11.53 6.90 0.43
N GLU A 137 10.44 6.25 -0.01
CA GLU A 137 9.82 5.16 0.73
C GLU A 137 10.78 3.98 0.90
N LYS A 138 11.47 3.58 -0.17
CA LYS A 138 12.45 2.50 -0.13
C LYS A 138 13.69 2.86 0.69
N SER A 139 14.10 4.12 0.68
CA SER A 139 15.19 4.63 1.52
C SER A 139 14.82 4.53 3.02
N ILE A 140 13.60 4.90 3.38
CA ILE A 140 13.08 4.77 4.74
C ILE A 140 12.95 3.29 5.14
N GLU A 141 12.50 2.41 4.24
CA GLU A 141 12.46 0.97 4.47
C GLU A 141 13.87 0.41 4.78
N MET A 142 14.87 0.76 3.97
CA MET A 142 16.25 0.33 4.19
C MET A 142 16.81 0.83 5.53
N PHE A 143 16.58 2.09 5.86
CA PHE A 143 16.96 2.67 7.16
C PHE A 143 16.33 1.89 8.32
N THR A 144 15.02 1.64 8.25
CA THR A 144 14.26 0.92 9.28
C THR A 144 14.74 -0.52 9.45
N ILE A 145 15.03 -1.23 8.35
CA ILE A 145 15.60 -2.59 8.38
C ILE A 145 16.94 -2.61 9.13
N ALA A 146 17.80 -1.62 8.89
CA ALA A 146 19.08 -1.51 9.57
C ALA A 146 18.90 -1.18 11.06
N CYS A 147 18.06 -0.22 11.40
CA CYS A 147 17.76 0.14 12.78
C CYS A 147 17.28 -1.07 13.58
N ASN A 148 16.37 -1.86 13.00
CA ASN A 148 15.85 -3.08 13.60
C ASN A 148 16.92 -4.15 13.80
N TYR A 149 17.70 -4.40 12.76
CA TYR A 149 18.71 -5.47 12.82
C TYR A 149 19.82 -5.18 13.81
N TYR A 150 20.26 -3.92 13.88
CA TYR A 150 21.34 -3.48 14.74
C TYR A 150 20.90 -2.94 16.10
N ASN A 151 19.58 -2.94 16.36
CA ASN A 151 18.98 -2.40 17.58
C ASN A 151 19.35 -0.93 17.83
N TRP A 152 19.21 -0.09 16.79
CA TRP A 152 19.39 1.36 16.90
C TRP A 152 18.09 2.01 17.37
N ASN A 153 17.84 1.95 18.66
CA ASN A 153 16.57 2.29 19.30
C ASN A 153 16.62 3.56 20.18
N THR A 154 17.64 4.38 20.01
CA THR A 154 17.77 5.69 20.67
C THR A 154 18.25 6.73 19.67
N VAL A 155 17.96 8.02 19.93
CA VAL A 155 18.44 9.15 19.11
C VAL A 155 19.94 9.03 18.83
N GLU A 156 20.74 8.81 19.88
CA GLU A 156 22.17 8.69 19.77
C GLU A 156 22.60 7.51 18.89
N LYS A 157 22.01 6.32 19.08
CA LYS A 157 22.36 5.14 18.27
C LYS A 157 21.94 5.31 16.80
N MET A 158 20.75 5.83 16.55
CA MET A 158 20.27 6.07 15.18
C MET A 158 21.20 7.05 14.47
N SER A 159 21.43 8.23 15.06
CA SER A 159 22.22 9.30 14.45
C SER A 159 23.68 8.89 14.23
N ARG A 160 24.34 8.44 15.28
CA ARG A 160 25.77 8.12 15.25
C ARG A 160 26.10 6.89 14.41
N ASN A 161 25.25 5.86 14.47
CA ASN A 161 25.46 4.67 13.65
C ASN A 161 25.04 4.89 12.20
N TRP A 162 24.08 5.76 11.92
CA TRP A 162 23.78 6.15 10.55
C TRP A 162 24.98 6.81 9.88
N ASN A 163 25.57 7.81 10.54
CA ASN A 163 26.73 8.52 10.05
C ASN A 163 28.02 7.68 10.00
N GLY A 164 28.25 6.86 11.04
CA GLY A 164 29.51 6.14 11.23
C GLY A 164 29.49 4.65 10.92
N GLY A 165 28.35 4.09 10.44
CA GLY A 165 28.12 2.66 10.26
C GLY A 165 27.78 1.93 11.56
N PRO A 166 27.60 0.59 11.55
CA PRO A 166 27.04 -0.20 12.68
C PRO A 166 27.76 -0.04 14.01
N ARG A 167 28.94 0.54 14.05
CA ARG A 167 29.70 0.85 15.28
C ARG A 167 29.99 2.35 15.42
N GLY A 168 29.23 3.21 14.76
CA GLY A 168 29.39 4.67 14.78
C GLY A 168 29.30 5.25 16.18
N ILE A 169 28.47 4.68 17.06
CA ILE A 169 28.36 5.08 18.46
C ILE A 169 29.71 5.07 19.23
N ASN A 170 30.64 4.25 18.81
CA ASN A 170 31.96 4.15 19.42
C ASN A 170 33.00 5.12 18.80
N LYS A 171 32.62 5.91 17.81
CA LYS A 171 33.52 6.82 17.07
C LYS A 171 33.28 8.25 17.53
N PRO A 172 34.26 8.95 18.14
CA PRO A 172 34.10 10.36 18.52
C PRO A 172 33.75 11.26 17.34
N ALA A 173 34.20 10.94 16.12
CA ALA A 173 33.95 11.69 14.90
C ALA A 173 32.44 11.77 14.51
N THR A 174 31.57 10.96 15.11
CA THR A 174 30.12 10.99 14.87
C THR A 174 29.34 11.89 15.85
N LEU A 175 30.01 12.44 16.87
CA LEU A 175 29.36 13.35 17.84
C LEU A 175 28.82 14.63 17.18
N PRO A 176 29.56 15.34 16.30
CA PRO A 176 29.02 16.53 15.66
C PRO A 176 27.79 16.24 14.77
N TYR A 177 27.62 15.01 14.29
CA TYR A 177 26.43 14.61 13.57
C TYR A 177 25.23 14.44 14.50
N LEU A 178 25.44 13.83 15.68
CA LEU A 178 24.41 13.74 16.74
C LEU A 178 23.93 15.14 17.13
N GLU A 179 24.84 16.07 17.40
CA GLU A 179 24.51 17.45 17.77
C GLU A 179 23.59 18.12 16.75
N LYS A 180 23.85 17.96 15.44
CA LYS A 180 22.97 18.47 14.37
C LYS A 180 21.57 17.87 14.39
N VAL A 181 21.47 16.55 14.63
CA VAL A 181 20.16 15.88 14.71
C VAL A 181 19.38 16.36 15.93
N GLU A 182 20.06 16.54 17.07
CA GLU A 182 19.44 17.05 18.31
C GLU A 182 18.98 18.52 18.15
N GLU A 183 19.73 19.35 17.43
CA GLU A 183 19.33 20.72 17.08
C GLU A 183 18.03 20.74 16.27
N VAL A 184 17.91 19.89 15.25
CA VAL A 184 16.67 19.78 14.46
C VAL A 184 15.50 19.30 15.31
N LEU A 185 15.73 18.29 16.18
CA LEU A 185 14.69 17.78 17.08
C LEU A 185 14.21 18.82 18.10
N ALA A 186 15.08 19.74 18.51
CA ALA A 186 14.73 20.81 19.46
C ALA A 186 13.92 21.94 18.81
N CYS A 187 13.95 22.05 17.47
CA CYS A 187 13.22 23.07 16.70
C CYS A 187 11.80 22.64 16.27
N ASN A 188 11.49 21.36 16.39
CA ASN A 188 10.19 20.76 16.05
C ASN A 188 9.33 20.54 17.27
#